data_ee312cd80c39d78a9977153bda1db6f5
#
_entry.id   ee312cd80c39d78a9977153bda1db6f5
#
_cell.length_a   1.000
_cell.length_b   1.000
_cell.length_c   1.000
_cell.angle_alpha   90.00
_cell.angle_beta   90.00
_cell.angle_gamma   90.00
#
_symmetry.space_group_name_H-M   'P 1'
#
loop_
_entity.id
_entity.type
_entity.pdbx_description
1 polymer ?
#
loop_
_entity_poly.entity_id
_entity_poly.type
_entity_poly.pdbx_seq_one_letter_code
_entity_poly.pdbx_strand_id
1 'polypeptide(L)'
;MDQANSTAADFSKLLLALYGLSNELPIESFQDAALTLVKQVLPFDASMWGTATTAPEGIDVHTLHLHQKSPQMMLDYTPMKHFDTAAASLYAVPQATRGFNSASWFGAPHEREFLDYLQRYEQNNIFITTRHDAPTRFMHWISLFRADPDAHCRPEEERLLDLLAPHLMQALAMNRVIHLQRLSASAPSMGAAIADLRGVVYHRDTLFDALLQREWEGWRGGPLPTRVIQAFHSGRGRFLGSHIVITHRAEHGLLFLSCRTRCRVDELTAREHTIAQLVAKGSSYKEIAKMLDRSPATVRNHIQAIYAKLGVGSIAGLIEELHRAG
;
A
#
# COMPACT_ATOMS: atom_id res chain seq x y z
N MET A 1 -43.03 -6.57 6.16
CA MET A 1 -42.06 -6.37 7.25
C MET A 1 -41.01 -7.47 7.28
N ASP A 2 -41.35 -8.74 7.05
CA ASP A 2 -40.40 -9.86 7.10
C ASP A 2 -39.32 -9.83 6.02
N GLN A 3 -39.63 -9.44 4.79
CA GLN A 3 -38.66 -9.43 3.68
C GLN A 3 -37.58 -8.35 3.83
N ALA A 4 -37.96 -7.17 4.35
CA ALA A 4 -37.01 -6.09 4.65
C ALA A 4 -36.07 -6.45 5.83
N ASN A 5 -36.58 -7.14 6.84
CA ASN A 5 -35.79 -7.65 7.98
C ASN A 5 -34.80 -8.75 7.55
N SER A 6 -35.22 -9.65 6.63
CA SER A 6 -34.35 -10.68 6.07
C SER A 6 -33.18 -10.05 5.29
N THR A 7 -33.47 -9.06 4.43
CA THR A 7 -32.46 -8.37 3.62
C THR A 7 -31.44 -7.60 4.48
N ALA A 8 -31.89 -6.94 5.56
CA ALA A 8 -31.01 -6.23 6.49
C ALA A 8 -30.12 -7.21 7.28
N ALA A 9 -30.65 -8.36 7.71
CA ALA A 9 -29.90 -9.37 8.40
C ALA A 9 -28.83 -10.01 7.50
N ASP A 10 -29.14 -10.26 6.23
CA ASP A 10 -28.18 -10.84 5.27
C ASP A 10 -27.09 -9.85 4.90
N PHE A 11 -27.42 -8.54 4.75
CA PHE A 11 -26.42 -7.49 4.57
C PHE A 11 -25.48 -7.38 5.79
N SER A 12 -26.04 -7.45 7.01
CA SER A 12 -25.23 -7.43 8.25
C SER A 12 -24.29 -8.63 8.33
N LYS A 13 -24.74 -9.83 7.98
CA LYS A 13 -23.88 -11.03 7.92
C LYS A 13 -22.74 -10.88 6.92
N LEU A 14 -23.05 -10.33 5.73
CA LEU A 14 -22.04 -10.04 4.70
C LEU A 14 -20.96 -9.10 5.22
N LEU A 15 -21.35 -8.01 5.90
CA LEU A 15 -20.41 -7.05 6.47
C LEU A 15 -19.53 -7.68 7.58
N LEU A 16 -20.13 -8.46 8.46
CA LEU A 16 -19.38 -9.19 9.49
C LEU A 16 -18.37 -10.15 8.88
N ALA A 17 -18.75 -10.90 7.86
CA ALA A 17 -17.83 -11.77 7.12
C ALA A 17 -16.70 -10.97 6.46
N LEU A 18 -17.01 -9.86 5.81
CA LEU A 18 -16.01 -8.99 5.17
C LEU A 18 -14.98 -8.46 6.18
N TYR A 19 -15.42 -7.97 7.34
CA TYR A 19 -14.51 -7.49 8.39
C TYR A 19 -13.76 -8.65 9.06
N GLY A 20 -14.32 -9.85 9.14
CA GLY A 20 -13.62 -11.07 9.54
C GLY A 20 -12.44 -11.37 8.61
N LEU A 21 -12.69 -11.37 7.29
CA LEU A 21 -11.65 -11.56 6.28
C LEU A 21 -10.50 -10.54 6.42
N SER A 22 -10.79 -9.28 6.75
CA SER A 22 -9.75 -8.26 6.92
C SER A 22 -8.78 -8.55 8.06
N ASN A 23 -9.24 -9.25 9.09
CA ASN A 23 -8.43 -9.63 10.24
C ASN A 23 -7.69 -10.97 10.06
N GLU A 24 -8.29 -11.91 9.35
CA GLU A 24 -7.83 -13.30 9.26
C GLU A 24 -6.87 -13.53 8.10
N LEU A 25 -7.16 -12.93 6.94
CA LEU A 25 -6.42 -13.19 5.72
C LEU A 25 -5.14 -12.36 5.58
N PRO A 26 -4.11 -12.94 4.95
CA PRO A 26 -2.94 -12.19 4.53
C PRO A 26 -3.30 -11.20 3.41
N ILE A 27 -2.47 -10.16 3.24
CA ILE A 27 -2.73 -9.03 2.35
C ILE A 27 -2.91 -9.45 0.89
N GLU A 28 -2.18 -10.46 0.44
CA GLU A 28 -2.23 -10.98 -0.93
C GLU A 28 -3.55 -11.66 -1.29
N SER A 29 -4.27 -12.23 -0.30
CA SER A 29 -5.48 -13.01 -0.51
C SER A 29 -6.75 -12.23 -0.22
N PHE A 30 -6.65 -11.10 0.49
CA PHE A 30 -7.81 -10.39 1.01
C PHE A 30 -8.74 -9.88 -0.10
N GLN A 31 -8.20 -9.23 -1.15
CA GLN A 31 -9.03 -8.61 -2.18
C GLN A 31 -9.82 -9.67 -2.97
N ASP A 32 -9.21 -10.80 -3.31
CA ASP A 32 -9.89 -11.90 -4.00
C ASP A 32 -10.99 -12.53 -3.15
N ALA A 33 -10.73 -12.73 -1.85
CA ALA A 33 -11.72 -13.27 -0.93
C ALA A 33 -12.90 -12.31 -0.72
N ALA A 34 -12.62 -11.01 -0.57
CA ALA A 34 -13.65 -9.99 -0.44
C ALA A 34 -14.53 -9.89 -1.70
N LEU A 35 -13.92 -9.94 -2.89
CA LEU A 35 -14.65 -9.96 -4.17
C LEU A 35 -15.47 -11.23 -4.34
N THR A 36 -14.97 -12.38 -3.92
CA THR A 36 -15.71 -13.66 -3.92
C THR A 36 -16.93 -13.57 -3.00
N LEU A 37 -16.81 -12.89 -1.85
CA LEU A 37 -17.93 -12.65 -0.95
C LEU A 37 -18.99 -11.72 -1.57
N VAL A 38 -18.55 -10.62 -2.23
CA VAL A 38 -19.46 -9.70 -2.94
C VAL A 38 -20.20 -10.41 -4.06
N LYS A 39 -19.55 -11.32 -4.79
CA LYS A 39 -20.14 -12.07 -5.89
C LYS A 39 -21.37 -12.89 -5.49
N GLN A 40 -21.53 -13.25 -4.21
CA GLN A 40 -22.69 -13.97 -3.71
C GLN A 40 -23.98 -13.13 -3.72
N VAL A 41 -23.86 -11.79 -3.62
CA VAL A 41 -24.98 -10.85 -3.57
C VAL A 41 -25.10 -9.96 -4.80
N LEU A 42 -24.00 -9.74 -5.50
CA LEU A 42 -23.92 -8.96 -6.74
C LEU A 42 -23.10 -9.76 -7.76
N PRO A 43 -23.75 -10.51 -8.68
CA PRO A 43 -23.03 -11.33 -9.67
C PRO A 43 -22.21 -10.50 -10.64
N PHE A 44 -20.95 -10.90 -10.86
CA PHE A 44 -20.04 -10.36 -11.87
C PHE A 44 -19.02 -11.46 -12.26
N ASP A 45 -18.33 -11.30 -13.38
CA ASP A 45 -17.37 -12.30 -13.87
C ASP A 45 -15.95 -11.96 -13.44
N ALA A 46 -15.59 -10.68 -13.51
CA ALA A 46 -14.26 -10.19 -13.19
C ALA A 46 -14.30 -8.80 -12.56
N SER A 47 -13.19 -8.33 -12.01
CA SER A 47 -13.13 -6.99 -11.46
C SER A 47 -11.75 -6.35 -11.50
N MET A 48 -11.73 -5.01 -11.36
CA MET A 48 -10.56 -4.21 -11.00
C MET A 48 -10.83 -3.47 -9.70
N TRP A 49 -9.84 -3.46 -8.81
CA TRP A 49 -9.90 -2.71 -7.56
C TRP A 49 -8.58 -1.98 -7.35
N GLY A 50 -8.63 -0.65 -7.33
CA GLY A 50 -7.41 0.13 -7.29
C GLY A 50 -7.51 1.46 -6.58
N THR A 51 -6.40 2.18 -6.64
CA THR A 51 -6.26 3.55 -6.17
C THR A 51 -5.53 4.39 -7.20
N ALA A 52 -5.90 5.66 -7.29
CA ALA A 52 -5.31 6.63 -8.23
C ALA A 52 -5.32 8.03 -7.63
N THR A 53 -4.66 8.96 -8.30
CA THR A 53 -4.92 10.39 -8.17
C THR A 53 -5.51 10.94 -9.47
N THR A 54 -6.44 11.87 -9.34
CA THR A 54 -6.97 12.58 -10.51
C THR A 54 -5.99 13.64 -10.97
N ALA A 55 -5.71 13.68 -12.27
CA ALA A 55 -4.87 14.66 -12.95
C ALA A 55 -5.63 15.28 -14.12
N PRO A 56 -5.20 16.42 -14.67
CA PRO A 56 -5.86 17.04 -15.82
C PRO A 56 -5.94 16.11 -17.04
N GLU A 57 -4.99 15.20 -17.20
CA GLU A 57 -4.91 14.25 -18.32
C GLU A 57 -5.62 12.90 -18.02
N GLY A 58 -6.40 12.80 -16.93
CA GLY A 58 -7.10 11.59 -16.51
C GLY A 58 -6.69 11.12 -15.11
N ILE A 59 -6.54 9.80 -14.93
CA ILE A 59 -6.10 9.22 -13.65
C ILE A 59 -4.67 8.72 -13.73
N ASP A 60 -3.98 8.84 -12.61
CA ASP A 60 -2.66 8.27 -12.38
C ASP A 60 -2.80 7.12 -11.36
N VAL A 61 -2.74 5.87 -11.86
CA VAL A 61 -3.00 4.65 -11.09
C VAL A 61 -1.82 4.36 -10.16
N HIS A 62 -2.10 4.11 -8.88
CA HIS A 62 -1.12 3.80 -7.82
C HIS A 62 -1.06 2.31 -7.52
N THR A 63 -2.19 1.73 -7.14
CA THR A 63 -2.32 0.29 -6.91
C THR A 63 -3.44 -0.26 -7.76
N LEU A 64 -3.29 -1.50 -8.19
CA LEU A 64 -4.28 -2.21 -8.99
C LEU A 64 -4.27 -3.68 -8.62
N HIS A 65 -5.44 -4.20 -8.27
CA HIS A 65 -5.73 -5.60 -8.15
C HIS A 65 -6.69 -6.04 -9.26
N LEU A 66 -6.33 -7.09 -9.97
CA LEU A 66 -7.12 -7.67 -11.05
C LEU A 66 -7.67 -9.02 -10.59
N HIS A 67 -8.99 -9.13 -10.50
CA HIS A 67 -9.67 -10.39 -10.18
C HIS A 67 -10.20 -11.01 -11.47
N GLN A 68 -9.73 -12.23 -11.79
CA GLN A 68 -10.12 -12.97 -13.01
C GLN A 68 -9.83 -12.21 -14.34
N LYS A 69 -8.81 -11.34 -14.36
CA LYS A 69 -8.33 -10.66 -15.58
C LYS A 69 -6.81 -10.70 -15.69
N SER A 70 -6.34 -10.74 -16.94
CA SER A 70 -4.91 -10.68 -17.24
C SER A 70 -4.35 -9.26 -17.10
N PRO A 71 -3.11 -9.08 -16.60
CA PRO A 71 -2.41 -7.80 -16.63
C PRO A 71 -2.29 -7.17 -18.02
N GLN A 72 -2.33 -7.98 -19.10
CA GLN A 72 -2.32 -7.51 -20.48
C GLN A 72 -3.46 -6.51 -20.77
N MET A 73 -4.61 -6.70 -20.11
CA MET A 73 -5.75 -5.78 -20.21
C MET A 73 -5.34 -4.32 -19.92
N MET A 74 -4.51 -4.09 -18.91
CA MET A 74 -4.08 -2.72 -18.57
C MET A 74 -3.03 -2.16 -19.54
N LEU A 75 -2.20 -3.01 -20.11
CA LEU A 75 -1.25 -2.59 -21.15
C LEU A 75 -1.99 -2.13 -22.40
N ASP A 76 -3.02 -2.88 -22.81
CA ASP A 76 -3.86 -2.53 -23.96
C ASP A 76 -4.79 -1.34 -23.69
N TYR A 77 -5.21 -1.12 -22.42
CA TYR A 77 -6.02 0.04 -22.00
C TYR A 77 -5.25 1.35 -22.07
N THR A 78 -3.98 1.34 -21.68
CA THR A 78 -3.19 2.56 -21.49
C THR A 78 -3.21 3.53 -22.69
N PRO A 79 -3.02 3.09 -23.96
CA PRO A 79 -3.10 3.98 -25.11
C PRO A 79 -4.52 4.50 -25.40
N MET A 80 -5.56 3.77 -24.94
CA MET A 80 -6.97 4.06 -25.24
C MET A 80 -7.74 4.72 -24.08
N LYS A 81 -7.09 4.92 -22.92
CA LYS A 81 -7.74 5.47 -21.70
C LYS A 81 -8.50 6.79 -21.90
N HIS A 82 -8.10 7.58 -22.91
CA HIS A 82 -8.73 8.85 -23.22
C HIS A 82 -10.14 8.70 -23.85
N PHE A 83 -10.49 7.51 -24.33
CA PHE A 83 -11.84 7.20 -24.79
C PHE A 83 -12.78 6.76 -23.66
N ASP A 84 -12.26 6.46 -22.46
CA ASP A 84 -13.07 5.98 -21.34
C ASP A 84 -13.87 7.11 -20.69
N THR A 85 -14.91 7.54 -21.41
CA THR A 85 -15.85 8.57 -20.95
C THR A 85 -16.74 8.07 -19.81
N ALA A 86 -16.92 6.74 -19.66
CA ALA A 86 -17.66 6.16 -18.55
C ALA A 86 -16.93 6.40 -17.22
N ALA A 87 -15.66 6.02 -17.13
CA ALA A 87 -14.84 6.31 -15.95
C ALA A 87 -14.68 7.83 -15.73
N ALA A 88 -14.42 8.60 -16.79
CA ALA A 88 -14.27 10.05 -16.72
C ALA A 88 -15.51 10.76 -16.15
N SER A 89 -16.71 10.25 -16.43
CA SER A 89 -17.97 10.81 -15.90
C SER A 89 -18.08 10.77 -14.36
N LEU A 90 -17.26 9.96 -13.70
CA LEU A 90 -17.27 9.77 -12.25
C LEU A 90 -16.17 10.56 -11.53
N TYR A 91 -15.15 11.08 -12.24
CA TYR A 91 -14.01 11.74 -11.61
C TYR A 91 -14.35 13.05 -10.89
N ALA A 92 -15.39 13.74 -11.32
CA ALA A 92 -15.84 14.98 -10.71
C ALA A 92 -16.78 14.79 -9.50
N VAL A 93 -17.20 13.55 -9.22
CA VAL A 93 -18.18 13.24 -8.18
C VAL A 93 -17.45 12.63 -6.97
N PRO A 94 -17.58 13.19 -5.76
CA PRO A 94 -16.85 12.70 -4.57
C PRO A 94 -17.15 11.25 -4.21
N GLN A 95 -18.38 10.80 -4.47
CA GLN A 95 -18.80 9.42 -4.35
C GLN A 95 -19.82 9.12 -5.43
N ALA A 96 -19.56 8.12 -6.25
CA ALA A 96 -20.48 7.71 -7.29
C ALA A 96 -20.40 6.21 -7.57
N THR A 97 -21.57 5.61 -7.80
CA THR A 97 -21.69 4.24 -8.32
C THR A 97 -22.61 4.28 -9.51
N ARG A 98 -22.17 3.76 -10.65
CA ARG A 98 -22.96 3.69 -11.88
C ARG A 98 -22.69 2.41 -12.64
N GLY A 99 -23.76 1.93 -13.30
CA GLY A 99 -23.70 0.85 -14.26
C GLY A 99 -23.67 1.38 -15.69
N PHE A 100 -22.90 0.76 -16.53
CA PHE A 100 -22.74 1.09 -17.95
C PHE A 100 -22.90 -0.16 -18.79
N ASN A 101 -23.67 -0.07 -19.87
CA ASN A 101 -23.61 -1.06 -20.96
C ASN A 101 -22.66 -0.51 -22.03
N SER A 102 -21.60 -1.27 -22.33
CA SER A 102 -20.51 -0.82 -23.21
C SER A 102 -20.98 -0.49 -24.63
N ALA A 103 -21.85 -1.33 -25.20
CA ALA A 103 -22.37 -1.12 -26.55
C ALA A 103 -23.26 0.12 -26.67
N SER A 104 -24.03 0.42 -25.61
CA SER A 104 -24.91 1.60 -25.58
C SER A 104 -24.16 2.90 -25.27
N TRP A 105 -23.08 2.81 -24.46
CA TRP A 105 -22.32 4.00 -24.02
C TRP A 105 -21.30 4.43 -25.06
N PHE A 106 -20.55 3.46 -25.65
CA PHE A 106 -19.49 3.68 -26.63
C PHE A 106 -19.96 3.36 -28.05
N GLY A 107 -21.10 3.90 -28.45
CA GLY A 107 -21.72 3.62 -29.74
C GLY A 107 -21.27 4.51 -30.89
N ALA A 108 -20.47 5.56 -30.63
CA ALA A 108 -20.04 6.49 -31.66
C ALA A 108 -18.91 5.87 -32.54
N PRO A 109 -18.85 6.21 -33.84
CA PRO A 109 -17.85 5.64 -34.77
C PRO A 109 -16.41 5.80 -34.32
N HIS A 110 -16.07 6.90 -33.63
CA HIS A 110 -14.71 7.17 -33.14
C HIS A 110 -14.36 6.39 -31.86
N GLU A 111 -15.33 5.75 -31.21
CA GLU A 111 -15.17 4.95 -30.01
C GLU A 111 -15.06 3.45 -30.31
N ARG A 112 -15.17 3.06 -31.58
CA ARG A 112 -15.24 1.66 -32.00
C ARG A 112 -14.04 0.84 -31.54
N GLU A 113 -12.83 1.38 -31.65
CA GLU A 113 -11.61 0.71 -31.19
C GLU A 113 -11.65 0.42 -29.69
N PHE A 114 -12.17 1.37 -28.89
CA PHE A 114 -12.33 1.20 -27.47
C PHE A 114 -13.44 0.18 -27.13
N LEU A 115 -14.55 0.19 -27.86
CA LEU A 115 -15.59 -0.82 -27.71
C LEU A 115 -15.08 -2.23 -28.06
N ASP A 116 -14.30 -2.39 -29.14
CA ASP A 116 -13.68 -3.66 -29.51
C ASP A 116 -12.71 -4.14 -28.41
N TYR A 117 -11.98 -3.22 -27.75
CA TYR A 117 -11.17 -3.52 -26.58
C TYR A 117 -12.02 -4.03 -25.42
N LEU A 118 -13.11 -3.33 -25.05
CA LEU A 118 -14.01 -3.73 -23.96
C LEU A 118 -14.61 -5.12 -24.21
N GLN A 119 -15.03 -5.41 -25.44
CA GLN A 119 -15.59 -6.70 -25.85
C GLN A 119 -14.54 -7.81 -25.78
N ARG A 120 -13.30 -7.53 -26.25
CA ARG A 120 -12.18 -8.48 -26.18
C ARG A 120 -11.89 -8.92 -24.75
N TYR A 121 -12.04 -8.00 -23.79
CA TYR A 121 -11.85 -8.26 -22.38
C TYR A 121 -13.15 -8.55 -21.62
N GLU A 122 -14.24 -8.89 -22.34
CA GLU A 122 -15.54 -9.30 -21.76
C GLU A 122 -16.09 -8.28 -20.75
N GLN A 123 -15.97 -7.00 -21.09
CA GLN A 123 -16.49 -5.88 -20.29
C GLN A 123 -17.77 -5.32 -20.94
N ASN A 124 -18.77 -6.18 -21.17
CA ASN A 124 -20.00 -5.77 -21.84
C ASN A 124 -20.93 -4.97 -20.96
N ASN A 125 -20.97 -5.27 -19.65
CA ASN A 125 -21.65 -4.47 -18.65
C ASN A 125 -20.69 -4.19 -17.50
N ILE A 126 -20.60 -2.95 -17.06
CA ILE A 126 -19.58 -2.48 -16.12
C ILE A 126 -20.27 -1.71 -15.00
N PHE A 127 -20.07 -2.13 -13.74
CA PHE A 127 -20.27 -1.24 -12.59
C PHE A 127 -18.97 -0.53 -12.27
N ILE A 128 -19.03 0.76 -12.04
CA ILE A 128 -17.90 1.53 -11.52
C ILE A 128 -18.35 2.25 -10.26
N THR A 129 -17.64 2.03 -9.16
CA THR A 129 -17.82 2.80 -7.93
C THR A 129 -16.52 3.52 -7.57
N THR A 130 -16.63 4.80 -7.21
CA THR A 130 -15.49 5.66 -6.88
C THR A 130 -15.72 6.37 -5.55
N ARG A 131 -14.64 6.60 -4.81
CA ARG A 131 -14.61 7.51 -3.66
C ARG A 131 -13.37 8.38 -3.73
N HIS A 132 -13.58 9.68 -3.65
CA HIS A 132 -12.52 10.69 -3.73
C HIS A 132 -12.31 11.35 -2.38
N ASP A 133 -11.04 11.57 -2.05
CA ASP A 133 -10.63 12.54 -1.06
C ASP A 133 -10.31 13.86 -1.78
N ALA A 134 -11.22 14.82 -1.68
CA ALA A 134 -11.13 16.08 -2.41
C ALA A 134 -9.84 16.89 -2.14
N PRO A 135 -9.34 16.99 -0.88
CA PRO A 135 -8.09 17.71 -0.61
C PRO A 135 -6.86 17.11 -1.28
N THR A 136 -6.75 15.78 -1.34
CA THR A 136 -5.57 15.07 -1.84
C THR A 136 -5.72 14.64 -3.30
N ARG A 137 -6.92 14.74 -3.87
CA ARG A 137 -7.30 14.16 -5.18
C ARG A 137 -7.10 12.65 -5.25
N PHE A 138 -6.99 12.00 -4.11
CA PHE A 138 -6.83 10.56 -4.02
C PHE A 138 -8.17 9.87 -4.24
N MET A 139 -8.16 8.83 -5.06
CA MET A 139 -9.36 8.09 -5.44
C MET A 139 -9.17 6.60 -5.18
N HIS A 140 -10.16 5.99 -4.55
CA HIS A 140 -10.38 4.56 -4.58
C HIS A 140 -11.45 4.22 -5.61
N TRP A 141 -11.27 3.13 -6.35
CA TRP A 141 -12.32 2.64 -7.24
C TRP A 141 -12.39 1.11 -7.23
N ILE A 142 -13.60 0.62 -7.54
CA ILE A 142 -13.86 -0.79 -7.84
C ILE A 142 -14.68 -0.81 -9.13
N SER A 143 -14.26 -1.62 -10.11
CA SER A 143 -15.03 -1.91 -11.31
C SER A 143 -15.36 -3.40 -11.33
N LEU A 144 -16.64 -3.72 -11.54
CA LEU A 144 -17.13 -5.09 -11.70
C LEU A 144 -17.60 -5.30 -13.13
N PHE A 145 -17.19 -6.37 -13.76
CA PHE A 145 -17.44 -6.65 -15.17
C PHE A 145 -18.34 -7.85 -15.36
N ARG A 146 -19.26 -7.77 -16.31
CA ARG A 146 -20.09 -8.86 -16.80
C ARG A 146 -19.81 -9.11 -18.27
N ALA A 147 -19.54 -10.38 -18.58
CA ALA A 147 -19.25 -10.86 -19.94
C ALA A 147 -20.52 -11.00 -20.80
N ASP A 148 -21.65 -11.32 -20.17
CA ASP A 148 -22.93 -11.43 -20.84
C ASP A 148 -23.45 -10.03 -21.23
N PRO A 149 -23.62 -9.71 -22.55
CA PRO A 149 -24.13 -8.42 -22.99
C PRO A 149 -25.56 -8.12 -22.51
N ASP A 150 -26.38 -9.14 -22.25
CA ASP A 150 -27.76 -8.99 -21.80
C ASP A 150 -27.89 -8.87 -20.27
N ALA A 151 -26.82 -9.14 -19.53
CA ALA A 151 -26.77 -8.99 -18.06
C ALA A 151 -26.59 -7.52 -17.65
N HIS A 152 -27.55 -6.67 -18.01
CA HIS A 152 -27.50 -5.23 -17.73
C HIS A 152 -27.38 -4.91 -16.24
N CYS A 153 -26.69 -3.81 -15.92
CA CYS A 153 -26.61 -3.24 -14.58
C CYS A 153 -27.99 -2.68 -14.17
N ARG A 154 -28.52 -3.12 -13.03
CA ARG A 154 -29.81 -2.67 -12.53
C ARG A 154 -29.66 -1.61 -11.43
N PRO A 155 -30.60 -0.66 -11.29
CA PRO A 155 -30.51 0.39 -10.27
C PRO A 155 -30.42 -0.14 -8.82
N GLU A 156 -31.04 -1.30 -8.55
CA GLU A 156 -30.96 -1.96 -7.23
C GLU A 156 -29.53 -2.47 -6.94
N GLU A 157 -28.86 -2.97 -7.97
CA GLU A 157 -27.50 -3.47 -7.89
C GLU A 157 -26.48 -2.31 -7.74
N GLU A 158 -26.72 -1.19 -8.44
CA GLU A 158 -25.93 0.04 -8.24
C GLU A 158 -26.05 0.53 -6.79
N ARG A 159 -27.26 0.58 -6.25
CA ARG A 159 -27.48 0.97 -4.84
C ARG A 159 -26.81 0.00 -3.87
N LEU A 160 -26.87 -1.30 -4.13
CA LEU A 160 -26.19 -2.31 -3.31
C LEU A 160 -24.68 -2.08 -3.32
N LEU A 161 -24.07 -1.88 -4.49
CA LEU A 161 -22.65 -1.62 -4.62
C LEU A 161 -22.25 -0.30 -3.96
N ASP A 162 -23.07 0.74 -4.07
CA ASP A 162 -22.85 2.04 -3.42
C ASP A 162 -22.82 1.92 -1.89
N LEU A 163 -23.67 1.05 -1.32
CA LEU A 163 -23.67 0.73 0.11
C LEU A 163 -22.45 -0.13 0.51
N LEU A 164 -22.04 -1.08 -0.33
CA LEU A 164 -20.92 -2.00 -0.03
C LEU A 164 -19.55 -1.36 -0.21
N ALA A 165 -19.38 -0.48 -1.17
CA ALA A 165 -18.10 0.10 -1.55
C ALA A 165 -17.33 0.74 -0.36
N PRO A 166 -17.96 1.57 0.51
CA PRO A 166 -17.29 2.10 1.70
C PRO A 166 -16.73 1.03 2.61
N HIS A 167 -17.50 -0.05 2.82
CA HIS A 167 -17.10 -1.15 3.69
C HIS A 167 -15.97 -1.97 3.09
N LEU A 168 -15.98 -2.20 1.77
CA LEU A 168 -14.88 -2.88 1.06
C LEU A 168 -13.57 -2.08 1.18
N MET A 169 -13.63 -0.78 0.93
CA MET A 169 -12.46 0.10 1.03
C MET A 169 -11.93 0.18 2.47
N GLN A 170 -12.83 0.27 3.45
CA GLN A 170 -12.47 0.27 4.88
C GLN A 170 -11.87 -1.07 5.30
N ALA A 171 -12.44 -2.19 4.88
CA ALA A 171 -11.92 -3.51 5.21
C ALA A 171 -10.53 -3.74 4.60
N LEU A 172 -10.26 -3.26 3.38
CA LEU A 172 -8.92 -3.26 2.78
C LEU A 172 -7.94 -2.42 3.58
N ALA A 173 -8.35 -1.23 4.01
CA ALA A 173 -7.52 -0.36 4.85
C ALA A 173 -7.17 -1.05 6.18
N MET A 174 -8.15 -1.68 6.83
CA MET A 174 -7.94 -2.45 8.06
C MET A 174 -6.99 -3.63 7.85
N ASN A 175 -7.17 -4.43 6.79
CA ASN A 175 -6.28 -5.55 6.47
C ASN A 175 -4.82 -5.10 6.31
N ARG A 176 -4.59 -3.98 5.60
CA ARG A 176 -3.25 -3.39 5.44
C ARG A 176 -2.65 -2.95 6.78
N VAL A 177 -3.44 -2.31 7.65
CA VAL A 177 -2.99 -1.86 8.97
C VAL A 177 -2.65 -3.06 9.87
N ILE A 178 -3.47 -4.09 9.87
CA ILE A 178 -3.21 -5.33 10.63
C ILE A 178 -1.92 -6.00 10.13
N HIS A 179 -1.71 -6.03 8.81
CA HIS A 179 -0.47 -6.55 8.25
C HIS A 179 0.75 -5.72 8.70
N LEU A 180 0.66 -4.38 8.65
CA LEU A 180 1.69 -3.48 9.18
C LEU A 180 2.00 -3.74 10.65
N GLN A 181 0.97 -3.92 11.49
CA GLN A 181 1.13 -4.22 12.91
C GLN A 181 1.85 -5.56 13.13
N ARG A 182 1.52 -6.59 12.34
CA ARG A 182 2.23 -7.89 12.38
C ARG A 182 3.71 -7.75 12.04
N LEU A 183 4.06 -6.92 11.05
CA LEU A 183 5.44 -6.64 10.68
C LEU A 183 6.19 -5.83 11.76
N SER A 184 5.48 -4.94 12.46
CA SER A 184 6.04 -4.01 13.45
C SER A 184 6.00 -4.54 14.89
N ALA A 185 5.46 -5.72 15.14
CA ALA A 185 5.26 -6.28 16.49
C ALA A 185 6.54 -6.36 17.34
N SER A 186 7.72 -6.37 16.71
CA SER A 186 9.02 -6.42 17.38
C SER A 186 9.60 -5.05 17.77
N ALA A 187 8.94 -3.92 17.42
CA ALA A 187 9.51 -2.58 17.60
C ALA A 187 8.46 -1.52 18.00
N PRO A 188 7.91 -1.59 19.23
CA PRO A 188 6.81 -0.73 19.67
C PRO A 188 7.14 0.77 19.77
N SER A 189 8.42 1.14 19.66
CA SER A 189 8.88 2.55 19.72
C SER A 189 9.09 3.21 18.36
N MET A 190 8.65 2.57 17.27
CA MET A 190 8.78 3.08 15.91
C MET A 190 7.46 3.61 15.40
N GLY A 191 7.47 4.77 14.75
CA GLY A 191 6.36 5.25 13.94
C GLY A 191 6.19 4.39 12.70
N ALA A 192 4.94 4.12 12.30
CA ALA A 192 4.62 3.22 11.22
C ALA A 192 3.74 3.88 10.16
N ALA A 193 3.97 3.54 8.88
CA ALA A 193 3.16 4.02 7.77
C ALA A 193 3.09 3.00 6.62
N ILE A 194 2.09 3.18 5.76
CA ILE A 194 1.92 2.43 4.52
C ILE A 194 1.89 3.43 3.37
N ALA A 195 2.72 3.23 2.38
CA ALA A 195 2.73 4.03 1.15
C ALA A 195 2.81 3.14 -0.09
N ASP A 196 2.57 3.70 -1.27
CA ASP A 196 2.93 3.03 -2.51
C ASP A 196 4.41 3.26 -2.88
N LEU A 197 4.85 2.64 -3.98
CA LEU A 197 6.23 2.76 -4.46
C LEU A 197 6.62 4.18 -4.91
N ARG A 198 5.65 5.07 -5.10
CA ARG A 198 5.84 6.48 -5.46
C ARG A 198 5.77 7.42 -4.26
N GLY A 199 5.42 6.88 -3.09
CA GLY A 199 5.37 7.61 -1.83
C GLY A 199 4.01 8.20 -1.47
N VAL A 200 2.93 7.83 -2.16
CA VAL A 200 1.57 8.20 -1.74
C VAL A 200 1.22 7.44 -0.47
N VAL A 201 0.92 8.16 0.61
CA VAL A 201 0.69 7.58 1.93
C VAL A 201 -0.77 7.18 2.10
N TYR A 202 -1.02 5.90 2.42
CA TYR A 202 -2.34 5.31 2.68
C TYR A 202 -2.71 5.29 4.15
N HIS A 203 -1.72 5.10 4.99
CA HIS A 203 -1.88 5.05 6.44
C HIS A 203 -0.60 5.52 7.12
N ARG A 204 -0.74 6.16 8.27
CA ARG A 204 0.34 6.53 9.15
C ARG A 204 -0.17 6.68 10.58
N ASP A 205 0.66 6.38 11.53
CA ASP A 205 0.37 6.63 12.93
C ASP A 205 0.85 8.02 13.38
N THR A 206 0.45 8.43 14.57
CA THR A 206 0.78 9.74 15.13
C THR A 206 2.27 9.92 15.39
N LEU A 207 2.98 8.84 15.71
CA LEU A 207 4.43 8.87 15.94
C LEU A 207 5.19 9.08 14.62
N PHE A 208 4.77 8.41 13.55
CA PHE A 208 5.33 8.63 12.22
C PHE A 208 5.17 10.09 11.78
N ASP A 209 3.97 10.67 11.97
CA ASP A 209 3.70 12.07 11.68
C ASP A 209 4.63 13.01 12.46
N ALA A 210 4.76 12.81 13.76
CA ALA A 210 5.60 13.64 14.62
C ALA A 210 7.08 13.56 14.22
N LEU A 211 7.56 12.37 13.87
CA LEU A 211 8.94 12.16 13.43
C LEU A 211 9.22 12.83 12.08
N LEU A 212 8.31 12.72 11.12
CA LEU A 212 8.46 13.39 9.82
C LEU A 212 8.41 14.91 9.96
N GLN A 213 7.53 15.46 10.79
CA GLN A 213 7.48 16.90 11.06
C GLN A 213 8.77 17.41 11.71
N ARG A 214 9.43 16.61 12.54
CA ARG A 214 10.73 16.95 13.12
C ARG A 214 11.85 17.03 12.09
N GLU A 215 11.80 16.20 11.06
CA GLU A 215 12.78 16.21 9.96
C GLU A 215 12.46 17.29 8.92
N TRP A 216 11.16 17.53 8.66
CA TRP A 216 10.65 18.52 7.69
C TRP A 216 9.54 19.36 8.32
N GLU A 217 9.85 20.56 8.78
CA GLU A 217 8.89 21.47 9.44
C GLU A 217 7.63 21.77 8.62
N GLY A 218 7.74 21.71 7.28
CA GLY A 218 6.63 21.96 6.35
C GLY A 218 5.76 20.75 6.04
N TRP A 219 6.12 19.55 6.50
CA TRP A 219 5.35 18.36 6.17
C TRP A 219 4.00 18.34 6.90
N ARG A 220 2.91 18.07 6.18
CA ARG A 220 1.52 18.08 6.71
C ARG A 220 0.76 16.80 6.34
N GLY A 221 1.47 15.68 6.16
CA GLY A 221 0.84 14.40 5.87
C GLY A 221 0.54 14.16 4.41
N GLY A 222 1.22 14.83 3.51
CA GLY A 222 1.18 14.58 2.07
C GLY A 222 2.01 13.36 1.65
N PRO A 223 2.36 13.26 0.37
CA PRO A 223 3.26 12.22 -0.11
C PRO A 223 4.59 12.25 0.63
N LEU A 224 5.26 11.09 0.71
CA LEU A 224 6.60 11.01 1.28
C LEU A 224 7.55 11.96 0.54
N PRO A 225 8.46 12.64 1.26
CA PRO A 225 9.45 13.49 0.62
C PRO A 225 10.27 12.72 -0.43
N THR A 226 10.52 13.36 -1.58
CA THR A 226 11.20 12.73 -2.73
C THR A 226 12.55 12.10 -2.34
N ARG A 227 13.28 12.70 -1.38
CA ARG A 227 14.55 12.15 -0.87
C ARG A 227 14.40 10.78 -0.22
N VAL A 228 13.27 10.49 0.42
CA VAL A 228 12.97 9.18 1.03
C VAL A 228 12.82 8.14 -0.07
N ILE A 229 11.99 8.44 -1.07
CA ILE A 229 11.73 7.54 -2.21
C ILE A 229 13.02 7.30 -3.02
N GLN A 230 13.82 8.33 -3.28
CA GLN A 230 15.12 8.20 -3.94
C GLN A 230 16.08 7.30 -3.16
N ALA A 231 16.10 7.39 -1.83
CA ALA A 231 16.93 6.51 -0.99
C ALA A 231 16.53 5.04 -1.12
N PHE A 232 15.22 4.76 -1.20
CA PHE A 232 14.72 3.40 -1.38
C PHE A 232 15.06 2.85 -2.77
N HIS A 233 14.86 3.64 -3.82
CA HIS A 233 15.20 3.23 -5.20
C HIS A 233 16.71 3.07 -5.43
N SER A 234 17.56 3.75 -4.64
CA SER A 234 19.03 3.61 -4.75
C SER A 234 19.59 2.32 -4.14
N GLY A 235 18.72 1.42 -3.65
CA GLY A 235 19.12 0.14 -3.04
C GLY A 235 19.71 0.27 -1.63
N ARG A 236 19.65 1.47 -1.01
CA ARG A 236 20.18 1.68 0.35
C ARG A 236 19.38 1.02 1.45
N GLY A 237 18.17 0.52 1.15
CA GLY A 237 17.28 -0.15 2.10
C GLY A 237 16.73 0.73 3.23
N ARG A 238 17.31 1.92 3.44
CA ARG A 238 16.89 2.88 4.46
C ARG A 238 17.17 4.32 4.03
N PHE A 239 16.34 5.25 4.51
CA PHE A 239 16.62 6.68 4.48
C PHE A 239 17.26 7.11 5.81
N LEU A 240 18.35 7.87 5.73
CA LEU A 240 19.06 8.43 6.86
C LEU A 240 18.95 9.96 6.78
N GLY A 241 18.08 10.53 7.63
CA GLY A 241 17.86 11.98 7.77
C GLY A 241 18.78 12.61 8.79
N SER A 242 18.54 13.89 9.09
CA SER A 242 19.23 14.62 10.17
C SER A 242 18.78 14.15 11.54
N HIS A 243 17.49 13.87 11.71
CA HIS A 243 16.87 13.53 13.00
C HIS A 243 16.24 12.13 13.02
N ILE A 244 15.97 11.52 11.86
CA ILE A 244 15.23 10.27 11.74
C ILE A 244 15.91 9.25 10.84
N VAL A 245 15.53 8.00 11.03
CA VAL A 245 15.81 6.90 10.12
C VAL A 245 14.48 6.28 9.70
N ILE A 246 14.29 6.09 8.38
CA ILE A 246 13.14 5.37 7.85
C ILE A 246 13.64 4.12 7.16
N THR A 247 13.08 2.98 7.55
CA THR A 247 13.26 1.69 6.88
C THR A 247 11.97 1.29 6.18
N HIS A 248 12.07 0.40 5.20
CA HIS A 248 10.89 -0.10 4.50
C HIS A 248 10.98 -1.58 4.21
N ARG A 249 9.82 -2.19 4.06
CA ARG A 249 9.62 -3.51 3.47
C ARG A 249 8.64 -3.35 2.31
N ALA A 250 9.05 -3.74 1.11
CA ALA A 250 8.22 -3.65 -0.09
C ALA A 250 7.49 -4.99 -0.30
N GLU A 251 6.16 -4.97 -0.27
CA GLU A 251 5.31 -6.14 -0.49
C GLU A 251 4.06 -5.72 -1.26
N HIS A 252 3.67 -6.51 -2.26
CA HIS A 252 2.43 -6.32 -3.02
C HIS A 252 2.21 -4.89 -3.57
N GLY A 253 3.30 -4.24 -4.04
CA GLY A 253 3.26 -2.87 -4.56
C GLY A 253 3.13 -1.78 -3.50
N LEU A 254 3.24 -2.14 -2.22
CA LEU A 254 3.21 -1.23 -1.08
C LEU A 254 4.56 -1.22 -0.35
N LEU A 255 4.84 -0.09 0.28
CA LEU A 255 5.93 0.12 1.23
C LEU A 255 5.35 0.13 2.64
N PHE A 256 5.76 -0.84 3.46
CA PHE A 256 5.51 -0.86 4.91
C PHE A 256 6.70 -0.20 5.58
N LEU A 257 6.46 0.96 6.18
CA LEU A 257 7.49 1.87 6.65
C LEU A 257 7.60 1.81 8.17
N SER A 258 8.83 1.84 8.67
CA SER A 258 9.12 2.06 10.08
C SER A 258 10.05 3.25 10.21
N CYS A 259 9.72 4.19 11.11
CA CYS A 259 10.46 5.42 11.36
C CYS A 259 10.81 5.54 12.83
N ARG A 260 12.06 5.87 13.11
CA ARG A 260 12.55 6.17 14.47
C ARG A 260 13.48 7.39 14.49
N THR A 261 13.71 7.89 15.67
CA THR A 261 14.73 8.92 15.89
C THR A 261 16.11 8.34 15.55
N ARG A 262 16.92 9.13 14.86
CA ARG A 262 18.33 8.83 14.60
C ARG A 262 19.11 8.78 15.91
N CYS A 263 19.96 7.80 16.04
CA CYS A 263 20.85 7.61 17.20
C CYS A 263 22.31 7.48 16.76
N ARG A 264 23.23 7.43 17.71
CA ARG A 264 24.68 7.33 17.41
C ARG A 264 25.08 6.08 16.62
N VAL A 265 24.34 4.98 16.77
CA VAL A 265 24.58 3.76 16.00
C VAL A 265 24.44 3.98 14.49
N ASP A 266 23.58 4.91 14.08
CA ASP A 266 23.37 5.24 12.67
C ASP A 266 24.55 5.98 12.03
N GLU A 267 25.51 6.45 12.82
CA GLU A 267 26.75 7.09 12.37
C GLU A 267 27.85 6.05 12.06
N LEU A 268 27.61 4.80 12.44
CA LEU A 268 28.54 3.73 12.12
C LEU A 268 28.50 3.42 10.62
N THR A 269 29.65 3.27 10.01
CA THR A 269 29.77 2.73 8.66
C THR A 269 29.28 1.27 8.64
N ALA A 270 28.93 0.73 7.46
CA ALA A 270 28.49 -0.66 7.33
C ALA A 270 29.50 -1.65 7.94
N ARG A 271 30.81 -1.36 7.79
CA ARG A 271 31.88 -2.19 8.36
C ARG A 271 31.94 -2.11 9.88
N GLU A 272 31.84 -0.90 10.43
CA GLU A 272 31.80 -0.68 11.89
C GLU A 272 30.55 -1.34 12.50
N HIS A 273 29.40 -1.22 11.84
CA HIS A 273 28.17 -1.87 12.29
C HIS A 273 28.32 -3.41 12.34
N THR A 274 28.92 -4.02 11.30
CA THR A 274 29.20 -5.48 11.30
C THR A 274 30.11 -5.86 12.47
N ILE A 275 31.18 -5.09 12.71
CA ILE A 275 32.11 -5.36 13.83
C ILE A 275 31.37 -5.19 15.16
N ALA A 276 30.56 -4.12 15.33
CA ALA A 276 29.79 -3.87 16.54
C ALA A 276 28.84 -5.03 16.86
N GLN A 277 28.13 -5.56 15.85
CA GLN A 277 27.25 -6.72 16.00
C GLN A 277 28.01 -7.99 16.41
N LEU A 278 29.20 -8.25 15.83
CA LEU A 278 30.03 -9.42 16.19
C LEU A 278 30.54 -9.30 17.63
N VAL A 279 30.98 -8.10 18.05
CA VAL A 279 31.37 -7.83 19.44
C VAL A 279 30.22 -8.06 20.40
N ALA A 280 29.01 -7.56 20.05
CA ALA A 280 27.79 -7.74 20.86
C ALA A 280 27.39 -9.22 21.00
N LYS A 281 27.69 -10.06 20.00
CA LYS A 281 27.50 -11.51 20.02
C LYS A 281 28.58 -12.26 20.84
N GLY A 282 29.57 -11.56 21.43
CA GLY A 282 30.61 -12.14 22.25
C GLY A 282 31.85 -12.59 21.47
N SER A 283 31.95 -12.30 20.17
CA SER A 283 33.15 -12.67 19.40
C SER A 283 34.37 -11.84 19.84
N SER A 284 35.49 -12.50 20.06
CA SER A 284 36.75 -11.84 20.34
C SER A 284 37.30 -11.11 19.10
N TYR A 285 38.12 -10.08 19.31
CA TYR A 285 38.76 -9.36 18.20
C TYR A 285 39.60 -10.23 17.27
N LYS A 286 40.14 -11.36 17.78
CA LYS A 286 40.88 -12.33 16.97
C LYS A 286 39.96 -13.15 16.06
N GLU A 287 38.82 -13.58 16.58
CA GLU A 287 37.79 -14.29 15.79
C GLU A 287 37.19 -13.38 14.74
N ILE A 288 36.86 -12.14 15.09
CA ILE A 288 36.37 -11.12 14.14
C ILE A 288 37.41 -10.87 13.05
N ALA A 289 38.68 -10.77 13.39
CA ALA A 289 39.78 -10.59 12.44
C ALA A 289 39.85 -11.74 11.42
N LYS A 290 39.70 -12.98 11.89
CA LYS A 290 39.65 -14.17 11.04
C LYS A 290 38.42 -14.19 10.14
N MET A 291 37.23 -13.89 10.70
CA MET A 291 35.96 -13.86 9.94
C MET A 291 35.95 -12.79 8.85
N LEU A 292 36.61 -11.66 9.09
CA LEU A 292 36.56 -10.52 8.21
C LEU A 292 37.83 -10.37 7.33
N ASP A 293 38.74 -11.36 7.38
CA ASP A 293 40.04 -11.37 6.69
C ASP A 293 40.83 -10.06 6.92
N ARG A 294 41.09 -9.75 8.20
CA ARG A 294 41.80 -8.54 8.63
C ARG A 294 42.81 -8.87 9.74
N SER A 295 43.72 -7.94 9.98
CA SER A 295 44.64 -8.09 11.10
C SER A 295 43.91 -7.86 12.45
N PRO A 296 44.28 -8.59 13.52
CA PRO A 296 43.75 -8.35 14.86
C PRO A 296 43.95 -6.92 15.35
N ALA A 297 45.01 -6.25 14.96
CA ALA A 297 45.30 -4.85 15.27
C ALA A 297 44.28 -3.91 14.60
N THR A 298 43.95 -4.15 13.33
CA THR A 298 42.95 -3.38 12.59
C THR A 298 41.56 -3.49 13.25
N VAL A 299 41.15 -4.71 13.64
CA VAL A 299 39.86 -4.92 14.31
C VAL A 299 39.81 -4.22 15.67
N ARG A 300 40.91 -4.28 16.45
CA ARG A 300 40.99 -3.57 17.72
C ARG A 300 40.80 -2.06 17.54
N ASN A 301 41.47 -1.48 16.55
CA ASN A 301 41.33 -0.05 16.24
C ASN A 301 39.89 0.31 15.84
N HIS A 302 39.21 -0.54 15.03
CA HIS A 302 37.80 -0.35 14.72
C HIS A 302 36.91 -0.41 15.97
N ILE A 303 37.13 -1.36 16.88
CA ILE A 303 36.38 -1.47 18.14
C ILE A 303 36.55 -0.19 18.98
N GLN A 304 37.78 0.32 19.10
CA GLN A 304 38.03 1.59 19.80
C GLN A 304 37.32 2.78 19.15
N ALA A 305 37.38 2.87 17.82
CA ALA A 305 36.68 3.92 17.07
C ALA A 305 35.15 3.82 17.24
N ILE A 306 34.57 2.61 17.23
CA ILE A 306 33.15 2.37 17.48
C ILE A 306 32.77 2.83 18.89
N TYR A 307 33.54 2.46 19.91
CA TYR A 307 33.31 2.88 21.29
C TYR A 307 33.35 4.40 21.45
N ALA A 308 34.32 5.05 20.81
CA ALA A 308 34.42 6.50 20.81
C ALA A 308 33.22 7.17 20.12
N LYS A 309 32.79 6.68 18.95
CA LYS A 309 31.60 7.19 18.22
C LYS A 309 30.32 7.04 19.01
N LEU A 310 30.14 5.89 19.66
CA LEU A 310 28.94 5.62 20.46
C LEU A 310 28.98 6.25 21.85
N GLY A 311 30.16 6.69 22.31
CA GLY A 311 30.36 7.23 23.66
C GLY A 311 30.23 6.17 24.75
N VAL A 312 30.58 4.92 24.46
CA VAL A 312 30.51 3.79 25.40
C VAL A 312 31.89 3.30 25.79
N GLY A 313 31.99 2.77 27.01
CA GLY A 313 33.26 2.24 27.54
C GLY A 313 33.29 0.71 27.76
N SER A 314 32.21 0.02 27.42
CA SER A 314 32.05 -1.40 27.66
C SER A 314 31.22 -2.12 26.60
N ILE A 315 31.34 -3.45 26.54
CA ILE A 315 30.47 -4.29 25.69
C ILE A 315 29.00 -4.16 26.09
N ALA A 316 28.72 -4.06 27.39
CA ALA A 316 27.33 -3.85 27.86
C ALA A 316 26.74 -2.55 27.34
N GLY A 317 27.47 -1.43 27.37
CA GLY A 317 27.06 -0.17 26.79
C GLY A 317 26.88 -0.25 25.27
N LEU A 318 27.75 -0.98 24.56
CA LEU A 318 27.59 -1.24 23.12
C LEU A 318 26.27 -1.98 22.82
N ILE A 319 25.98 -3.04 23.57
CA ILE A 319 24.76 -3.84 23.41
C ILE A 319 23.52 -2.95 23.65
N GLU A 320 23.54 -2.11 24.69
CA GLU A 320 22.44 -1.19 25.00
C GLU A 320 22.18 -0.20 23.87
N GLU A 321 23.23 0.41 23.30
CA GLU A 321 23.09 1.32 22.15
C GLU A 321 22.58 0.60 20.90
N LEU A 322 23.06 -0.61 20.61
CA LEU A 322 22.57 -1.41 19.50
C LEU A 322 21.10 -1.80 19.66
N HIS A 323 20.64 -2.17 20.87
CA HIS A 323 19.24 -2.47 21.16
C HIS A 323 18.33 -1.24 21.04
N ARG A 324 18.86 -0.05 21.39
CA ARG A 324 18.10 1.22 21.23
C ARG A 324 17.92 1.61 19.76
N ALA A 325 18.79 1.13 18.90
CA ALA A 325 18.78 1.41 17.46
C ALA A 325 17.93 0.43 16.63
N GLY A 326 17.66 -0.75 17.13
CA GLY A 326 16.95 -1.82 16.41
C GLY A 326 15.72 -2.26 17.07
#